data_58adc70220bee27ae36994975febd2e7
#
_entry.id   58adc70220bee27ae36994975febd2e7
#
_cell.length_a   1.000
_cell.length_b   1.000
_cell.length_c   1.000
_cell.angle_alpha   90.00
_cell.angle_beta   90.00
_cell.angle_gamma   90.00
#
_symmetry.space_group_name_H-M   'P 1'
#
loop_
_entity.id
_entity.type
_entity.pdbx_description
1 polymer ?
#
loop_
_entity_poly.entity_id
_entity_poly.type
_entity_poly.pdbx_seq_one_letter_code
_entity_poly.pdbx_strand_id
1 'polypeptide(L)'
;MVFESETDFELRFEYRNDLFKEETIRSFADSFLKIVEQFLKKSKLCEVELVNENQLAELDNFNKTEFPFDDSKTVVDLFEEQCKKTPDKTAVVYKEKKFTYAEIDEITDRIAGYVHSKGIGKEEVVSILIPRCEYMPIASIGVLKSGAAYQPLDPSYPPERLQFMIKDANATLLIADENLLELLPDYSGDILLTKDIPNLPKSDAVFAKPSPDDLFILIYTSGSTGTPKVLCLNTKMFVHSAIFISETLTLTNTALFRHVQATVLTPASVKCILRLSAVPSFTLLRRTSDLTL
;
A
#
# COMPACT_ATOMS: atom_id res chain seq x y z
N MET A 1 -44.17 -15.91 1.59
CA MET A 1 -45.34 -16.75 1.96
C MET A 1 -45.30 -18.03 1.16
N VAL A 2 -45.64 -19.14 1.77
CA VAL A 2 -45.77 -20.44 1.09
C VAL A 2 -47.27 -20.74 0.98
N PHE A 3 -47.73 -21.08 -0.21
CA PHE A 3 -49.10 -21.51 -0.44
C PHE A 3 -49.07 -22.97 -0.91
N GLU A 4 -49.88 -23.81 -0.30
CA GLU A 4 -50.02 -25.22 -0.65
C GLU A 4 -51.21 -25.35 -1.60
N SER A 5 -50.99 -26.07 -2.74
CA SER A 5 -52.05 -26.55 -3.63
C SER A 5 -52.10 -28.07 -3.56
N GLU A 6 -53.08 -28.70 -4.22
CA GLU A 6 -53.24 -30.18 -4.19
C GLU A 6 -52.03 -30.94 -4.77
N THR A 7 -51.19 -30.29 -5.57
CA THR A 7 -50.06 -30.92 -6.28
C THR A 7 -48.72 -30.19 -6.14
N ASP A 8 -48.76 -28.91 -5.72
CA ASP A 8 -47.55 -28.06 -5.75
C ASP A 8 -47.50 -27.06 -4.59
N PHE A 9 -46.31 -26.45 -4.37
CA PHE A 9 -46.10 -25.34 -3.46
C PHE A 9 -45.81 -24.08 -4.25
N GLU A 10 -46.52 -23.00 -4.01
CA GLU A 10 -46.22 -21.68 -4.55
C GLU A 10 -45.47 -20.87 -3.51
N LEU A 11 -44.27 -20.37 -3.87
CA LEU A 11 -43.46 -19.47 -3.06
C LEU A 11 -43.67 -18.03 -3.56
N ARG A 12 -44.20 -17.16 -2.70
CA ARG A 12 -44.38 -15.75 -3.01
C ARG A 12 -43.44 -14.88 -2.16
N PHE A 13 -42.58 -14.11 -2.83
CA PHE A 13 -41.72 -13.13 -2.22
C PHE A 13 -42.30 -11.73 -2.44
N GLU A 14 -42.63 -11.03 -1.34
CA GLU A 14 -43.06 -9.63 -1.36
C GLU A 14 -41.89 -8.77 -0.84
N TYR A 15 -41.55 -7.72 -1.57
CA TYR A 15 -40.41 -6.86 -1.24
C TYR A 15 -40.67 -5.40 -1.63
N ARG A 16 -39.91 -4.50 -1.02
CA ARG A 16 -39.90 -3.08 -1.37
C ARG A 16 -38.99 -2.85 -2.56
N ASN A 17 -39.53 -2.44 -3.69
CA ASN A 17 -38.81 -2.18 -4.93
C ASN A 17 -37.95 -0.90 -4.89
N ASP A 18 -38.15 -0.04 -3.89
CA ASP A 18 -37.30 1.13 -3.62
C ASP A 18 -36.02 0.76 -2.83
N LEU A 19 -35.98 -0.42 -2.18
CA LEU A 19 -34.83 -0.91 -1.41
C LEU A 19 -34.08 -2.06 -2.06
N PHE A 20 -34.80 -2.93 -2.78
CA PHE A 20 -34.24 -4.16 -3.36
C PHE A 20 -34.52 -4.22 -4.85
N LYS A 21 -33.50 -4.60 -5.62
CA LYS A 21 -33.68 -4.94 -7.04
C LYS A 21 -34.34 -6.31 -7.19
N GLU A 22 -35.11 -6.50 -8.25
CA GLU A 22 -35.74 -7.78 -8.55
C GLU A 22 -34.73 -8.93 -8.63
N GLU A 23 -33.55 -8.69 -9.24
CA GLU A 23 -32.46 -9.66 -9.36
C GLU A 23 -31.97 -10.17 -8.00
N THR A 24 -31.89 -9.28 -7.00
CA THR A 24 -31.51 -9.65 -5.63
C THR A 24 -32.53 -10.60 -5.01
N ILE A 25 -33.83 -10.33 -5.21
CA ILE A 25 -34.90 -11.16 -4.66
C ILE A 25 -34.98 -12.50 -5.39
N ARG A 26 -34.76 -12.54 -6.70
CA ARG A 26 -34.64 -13.80 -7.46
C ARG A 26 -33.47 -14.64 -6.93
N SER A 27 -32.31 -14.03 -6.70
CA SER A 27 -31.16 -14.73 -6.12
C SER A 27 -31.47 -15.33 -4.75
N PHE A 28 -32.23 -14.63 -3.88
CA PHE A 28 -32.71 -15.19 -2.61
C PHE A 28 -33.65 -16.38 -2.81
N ALA A 29 -34.59 -16.26 -3.76
CA ALA A 29 -35.50 -17.34 -4.06
C ALA A 29 -34.78 -18.60 -4.55
N ASP A 30 -33.83 -18.46 -5.45
CA ASP A 30 -32.99 -19.55 -5.96
C ASP A 30 -32.17 -20.21 -4.85
N SER A 31 -31.56 -19.43 -3.98
CA SER A 31 -30.81 -19.94 -2.82
C SER A 31 -31.74 -20.68 -1.85
N PHE A 32 -32.94 -20.17 -1.60
CA PHE A 32 -33.95 -20.83 -0.75
C PHE A 32 -34.35 -22.19 -1.32
N LEU A 33 -34.69 -22.28 -2.62
CA LEU A 33 -35.04 -23.53 -3.28
C LEU A 33 -33.89 -24.53 -3.20
N LYS A 34 -32.66 -24.10 -3.45
CA LYS A 34 -31.46 -24.95 -3.32
C LYS A 34 -31.30 -25.51 -1.91
N ILE A 35 -31.56 -24.72 -0.87
CA ILE A 35 -31.53 -25.18 0.52
C ILE A 35 -32.60 -26.26 0.77
N VAL A 36 -33.81 -26.00 0.35
CA VAL A 36 -34.93 -26.95 0.52
C VAL A 36 -34.62 -28.29 -0.15
N GLU A 37 -34.12 -28.30 -1.37
CA GLU A 37 -33.72 -29.51 -2.09
C GLU A 37 -32.62 -30.29 -1.36
N GLN A 38 -31.68 -29.57 -0.73
CA GLN A 38 -30.58 -30.19 0.00
C GLN A 38 -31.00 -30.80 1.32
N PHE A 39 -32.00 -30.24 2.01
CA PHE A 39 -32.55 -30.82 3.23
C PHE A 39 -33.15 -32.22 3.02
N LEU A 40 -33.57 -32.54 1.81
CA LEU A 40 -34.05 -33.89 1.45
C LEU A 40 -32.90 -34.89 1.28
N LYS A 41 -31.66 -34.42 1.12
CA LYS A 41 -30.49 -35.25 0.74
C LYS A 41 -29.38 -35.26 1.79
N LYS A 42 -29.24 -34.15 2.53
CA LYS A 42 -28.12 -33.92 3.47
C LYS A 42 -28.60 -34.06 4.92
N SER A 43 -27.78 -34.65 5.77
CA SER A 43 -28.13 -34.93 7.18
C SER A 43 -27.59 -33.87 8.16
N LYS A 44 -26.63 -33.04 7.73
CA LYS A 44 -25.99 -32.04 8.58
C LYS A 44 -26.10 -30.65 7.96
N LEU A 45 -26.34 -29.64 8.79
CA LEU A 45 -26.43 -28.25 8.36
C LEU A 45 -25.11 -27.75 7.73
N CYS A 46 -23.95 -28.20 8.20
CA CYS A 46 -22.65 -27.81 7.65
C CYS A 46 -22.38 -28.31 6.23
N GLU A 47 -23.20 -29.23 5.73
CA GLU A 47 -23.12 -29.78 4.37
C GLU A 47 -24.00 -28.98 3.38
N VAL A 48 -24.84 -28.07 3.88
CA VAL A 48 -25.77 -27.29 3.07
C VAL A 48 -25.02 -26.12 2.42
N GLU A 49 -25.10 -26.06 1.10
CA GLU A 49 -24.52 -24.98 0.30
C GLU A 49 -25.58 -23.90 0.04
N LEU A 50 -25.25 -22.64 0.34
CA LEU A 50 -26.16 -21.50 0.17
C LEU A 50 -26.09 -20.90 -1.23
N VAL A 51 -24.92 -21.01 -1.88
CA VAL A 51 -24.60 -20.37 -3.16
C VAL A 51 -24.93 -21.31 -4.31
N ASN A 52 -25.70 -20.84 -5.29
CA ASN A 52 -26.00 -21.61 -6.51
C ASN A 52 -24.86 -21.50 -7.55
N GLU A 53 -24.93 -22.29 -8.62
CA GLU A 53 -23.89 -22.33 -9.65
C GLU A 53 -23.67 -20.99 -10.35
N ASN A 54 -24.73 -20.21 -10.59
CA ASN A 54 -24.63 -18.90 -11.21
C ASN A 54 -23.89 -17.91 -10.29
N GLN A 55 -24.22 -17.94 -9.01
CA GLN A 55 -23.54 -17.11 -7.99
C GLN A 55 -22.06 -17.52 -7.82
N LEU A 56 -21.75 -18.82 -7.89
CA LEU A 56 -20.37 -19.30 -7.88
C LEU A 56 -19.62 -18.82 -9.13
N ALA A 57 -20.22 -18.91 -10.30
CA ALA A 57 -19.62 -18.40 -11.53
C ALA A 57 -19.38 -16.88 -11.49
N GLU A 58 -20.28 -16.12 -10.85
CA GLU A 58 -20.10 -14.69 -10.63
C GLU A 58 -18.96 -14.40 -9.66
N LEU A 59 -18.87 -15.14 -8.54
CA LEU A 59 -17.76 -15.05 -7.59
C LEU A 59 -16.42 -15.41 -8.26
N ASP A 60 -16.40 -16.48 -9.04
CA ASP A 60 -15.20 -16.87 -9.81
C ASP A 60 -14.81 -15.79 -10.81
N ASN A 61 -15.78 -15.12 -11.43
CA ASN A 61 -15.52 -14.01 -12.33
C ASN A 61 -14.96 -12.77 -11.59
N PHE A 62 -15.46 -12.47 -10.40
CA PHE A 62 -14.87 -11.42 -9.54
C PHE A 62 -13.45 -11.75 -9.10
N ASN A 63 -13.14 -13.04 -8.91
CA ASN A 63 -11.82 -13.51 -8.50
C ASN A 63 -10.83 -13.66 -9.68
N LYS A 64 -11.24 -13.42 -10.92
CA LYS A 64 -10.33 -13.32 -12.09
C LYS A 64 -9.52 -12.02 -12.02
N THR A 65 -8.67 -11.92 -11.03
CA THR A 65 -7.82 -10.75 -10.77
C THR A 65 -6.38 -10.96 -11.20
N GLU A 66 -6.09 -12.06 -11.91
CA GLU A 66 -4.77 -12.35 -12.44
C GLU A 66 -4.38 -11.28 -13.45
N PHE A 67 -3.24 -10.66 -13.20
CA PHE A 67 -2.67 -9.63 -14.03
C PHE A 67 -1.21 -9.98 -14.32
N PRO A 68 -0.83 -10.19 -15.60
CA PRO A 68 0.53 -10.49 -15.96
C PRO A 68 1.44 -9.26 -15.74
N PHE A 69 2.50 -9.41 -14.98
CA PHE A 69 3.52 -8.39 -14.78
C PHE A 69 4.91 -9.04 -14.73
N ASP A 70 5.95 -8.24 -14.98
CA ASP A 70 7.33 -8.69 -14.83
C ASP A 70 7.69 -8.74 -13.34
N ASP A 71 7.63 -9.94 -12.76
CA ASP A 71 7.89 -10.20 -11.35
C ASP A 71 9.40 -10.32 -11.02
N SER A 72 10.27 -10.16 -12.01
CA SER A 72 11.72 -10.11 -11.83
C SER A 72 12.23 -8.72 -11.43
N LYS A 73 11.43 -7.67 -11.60
CA LYS A 73 11.80 -6.28 -11.31
C LYS A 73 11.40 -5.84 -9.91
N THR A 74 12.27 -5.05 -9.31
CA THR A 74 12.01 -4.35 -8.06
C THR A 74 11.54 -2.92 -8.31
N VAL A 75 11.06 -2.26 -7.26
CA VAL A 75 10.74 -0.81 -7.31
C VAL A 75 11.98 0.02 -7.64
N VAL A 76 13.14 -0.40 -7.13
CA VAL A 76 14.42 0.27 -7.40
C VAL A 76 14.76 0.16 -8.90
N ASP A 77 14.62 -1.03 -9.51
CA ASP A 77 14.84 -1.20 -10.93
C ASP A 77 13.95 -0.30 -11.78
N LEU A 78 12.64 -0.26 -11.46
CA LEU A 78 11.68 0.60 -12.16
C LEU A 78 11.99 2.09 -12.00
N PHE A 79 12.43 2.50 -10.81
CA PHE A 79 12.86 3.88 -10.56
C PHE A 79 14.11 4.23 -11.35
N GLU A 80 15.16 3.40 -11.33
CA GLU A 80 16.40 3.59 -12.07
C GLU A 80 16.16 3.62 -13.59
N GLU A 81 15.28 2.74 -14.12
CA GLU A 81 14.87 2.78 -15.51
C GLU A 81 14.22 4.11 -15.89
N GLN A 82 13.35 4.64 -14.99
CA GLN A 82 12.71 5.92 -15.23
C GLN A 82 13.71 7.09 -15.16
N CYS A 83 14.68 7.04 -14.25
CA CYS A 83 15.76 8.04 -14.17
C CYS A 83 16.58 8.07 -15.47
N LYS A 84 16.93 6.91 -16.02
CA LYS A 84 17.64 6.80 -17.30
C LYS A 84 16.81 7.29 -18.49
N LYS A 85 15.50 7.02 -18.48
CA LYS A 85 14.57 7.37 -19.57
C LYS A 85 14.26 8.87 -19.63
N THR A 86 14.13 9.52 -18.49
CA THR A 86 13.72 10.94 -18.42
C THR A 86 14.43 11.70 -17.28
N PRO A 87 15.77 11.83 -17.30
CA PRO A 87 16.55 12.38 -16.20
C PRO A 87 16.14 13.81 -15.82
N ASP A 88 15.89 14.65 -16.81
CA ASP A 88 15.59 16.08 -16.63
C ASP A 88 14.12 16.36 -16.31
N LYS A 89 13.27 15.33 -16.33
CA LYS A 89 11.84 15.51 -16.02
C LYS A 89 11.63 15.68 -14.54
N THR A 90 10.72 16.57 -14.17
CA THR A 90 10.34 16.77 -12.76
C THR A 90 9.68 15.50 -12.22
N ALA A 91 10.27 14.93 -11.19
CA ALA A 91 9.80 13.72 -10.51
C ALA A 91 9.00 14.03 -9.23
N VAL A 92 9.47 14.97 -8.41
CA VAL A 92 8.80 15.35 -7.16
C VAL A 92 8.57 16.86 -7.13
N VAL A 93 7.36 17.25 -6.71
CA VAL A 93 6.99 18.65 -6.45
C VAL A 93 6.42 18.74 -5.04
N TYR A 94 6.98 19.61 -4.22
CA TYR A 94 6.45 19.94 -2.91
C TYR A 94 6.53 21.45 -2.66
N LYS A 95 5.39 22.09 -2.51
CA LYS A 95 5.29 23.57 -2.49
C LYS A 95 5.95 24.16 -3.75
N GLU A 96 6.95 25.00 -3.57
CA GLU A 96 7.71 25.63 -4.67
C GLU A 96 8.94 24.81 -5.11
N LYS A 97 9.32 23.79 -4.33
CA LYS A 97 10.47 22.93 -4.64
C LYS A 97 10.10 21.92 -5.71
N LYS A 98 10.99 21.75 -6.68
CA LYS A 98 10.90 20.75 -7.74
C LYS A 98 12.21 20.00 -7.81
N PHE A 99 12.12 18.68 -7.96
CA PHE A 99 13.26 17.81 -8.13
C PHE A 99 13.07 17.00 -9.41
N THR A 100 14.11 16.93 -10.22
CA THR A 100 14.16 16.05 -11.40
C THR A 100 14.46 14.62 -10.99
N TYR A 101 14.27 13.68 -11.92
CA TYR A 101 14.63 12.28 -11.68
C TYR A 101 16.13 12.14 -11.42
N ALA A 102 16.99 12.85 -12.16
CA ALA A 102 18.44 12.82 -11.94
C ALA A 102 18.85 13.35 -10.56
N GLU A 103 18.25 14.44 -10.09
CA GLU A 103 18.52 14.98 -8.75
C GLU A 103 18.10 14.01 -7.65
N ILE A 104 16.94 13.36 -7.79
CA ILE A 104 16.47 12.36 -6.81
C ILE A 104 17.38 11.14 -6.84
N ASP A 105 17.79 10.68 -8.01
CA ASP A 105 18.69 9.55 -8.16
C ASP A 105 20.00 9.78 -7.39
N GLU A 106 20.63 10.96 -7.59
CA GLU A 106 21.85 11.34 -6.87
C GLU A 106 21.65 11.43 -5.34
N ILE A 107 20.52 12.02 -4.89
CA ILE A 107 20.23 12.12 -3.45
C ILE A 107 19.99 10.73 -2.84
N THR A 108 19.26 9.88 -3.53
CA THR A 108 18.96 8.54 -3.04
C THR A 108 20.18 7.64 -3.00
N ASP A 109 21.16 7.80 -3.92
CA ASP A 109 22.43 7.10 -3.88
C ASP A 109 23.26 7.51 -2.66
N ARG A 110 23.26 8.80 -2.29
CA ARG A 110 23.92 9.29 -1.08
C ARG A 110 23.31 8.71 0.19
N ILE A 111 21.97 8.63 0.25
CA ILE A 111 21.27 8.01 1.38
C ILE A 111 21.60 6.53 1.45
N ALA A 112 21.56 5.81 0.33
CA ALA A 112 21.92 4.39 0.26
C ALA A 112 23.36 4.15 0.76
N GLY A 113 24.31 5.00 0.35
CA GLY A 113 25.70 4.98 0.83
C GLY A 113 25.80 5.17 2.33
N TYR A 114 25.05 6.11 2.88
CA TYR A 114 25.02 6.34 4.31
C TYR A 114 24.44 5.14 5.07
N VAL A 115 23.30 4.60 4.64
CA VAL A 115 22.65 3.42 5.25
C VAL A 115 23.63 2.24 5.24
N HIS A 116 24.26 1.97 4.09
CA HIS A 116 25.25 0.91 3.95
C HIS A 116 26.48 1.12 4.84
N SER A 117 26.95 2.36 5.03
CA SER A 117 28.08 2.69 5.92
C SER A 117 27.79 2.39 7.39
N LYS A 118 26.51 2.27 7.76
CA LYS A 118 26.06 1.85 9.09
C LYS A 118 25.94 0.31 9.23
N GLY A 119 26.32 -0.43 8.20
CA GLY A 119 26.22 -1.89 8.16
C GLY A 119 24.79 -2.41 7.94
N ILE A 120 23.87 -1.55 7.51
CA ILE A 120 22.46 -1.88 7.30
C ILE A 120 22.25 -2.28 5.85
N GLY A 121 21.55 -3.40 5.63
CA GLY A 121 21.30 -3.96 4.31
C GLY A 121 20.06 -4.86 4.27
N LYS A 122 20.16 -5.97 3.53
CA LYS A 122 19.06 -6.90 3.29
C LYS A 122 18.38 -7.38 4.58
N GLU A 123 17.03 -7.40 4.57
CA GLU A 123 16.16 -7.81 5.69
C GLU A 123 16.28 -6.93 6.94
N GLU A 124 17.07 -5.86 6.92
CA GLU A 124 17.15 -4.90 8.01
C GLU A 124 16.25 -3.70 7.74
N VAL A 125 15.82 -3.02 8.81
CA VAL A 125 14.79 -2.00 8.75
C VAL A 125 15.35 -0.63 9.16
N VAL A 126 15.07 0.38 8.34
CA VAL A 126 15.31 1.79 8.66
C VAL A 126 13.97 2.47 8.95
N SER A 127 13.82 3.05 10.14
CA SER A 127 12.63 3.82 10.48
C SER A 127 12.71 5.23 9.89
N ILE A 128 11.57 5.73 9.39
CA ILE A 128 11.47 7.07 8.78
C ILE A 128 10.38 7.87 9.51
N LEU A 129 10.80 8.88 10.29
CA LEU A 129 9.93 9.79 11.02
C LEU A 129 10.05 11.20 10.43
N ILE A 130 9.35 11.44 9.33
CA ILE A 130 9.40 12.68 8.56
C ILE A 130 7.97 13.18 8.31
N PRO A 131 7.70 14.49 8.39
CA PRO A 131 6.41 15.03 7.99
C PRO A 131 6.18 14.81 6.49
N ARG A 132 4.96 15.02 6.03
CA ARG A 132 4.66 14.91 4.60
C ARG A 132 5.36 16.03 3.82
N CYS A 133 6.54 15.72 3.29
CA CYS A 133 7.37 16.62 2.50
C CYS A 133 8.10 15.85 1.39
N GLU A 134 8.92 16.55 0.62
CA GLU A 134 9.71 15.97 -0.47
C GLU A 134 10.63 14.84 -0.04
N TYR A 135 11.15 14.91 1.17
CA TYR A 135 12.08 13.88 1.67
C TYR A 135 11.43 12.54 2.01
N MET A 136 10.11 12.48 2.17
CA MET A 136 9.45 11.21 2.47
C MET A 136 9.68 10.15 1.36
N PRO A 137 9.36 10.40 0.08
CA PRO A 137 9.66 9.45 -1.00
C PRO A 137 11.16 9.31 -1.26
N ILE A 138 11.94 10.39 -1.13
CA ILE A 138 13.39 10.37 -1.38
C ILE A 138 14.10 9.45 -0.37
N ALA A 139 13.80 9.60 0.94
CA ALA A 139 14.38 8.76 1.97
C ALA A 139 13.97 7.29 1.79
N SER A 140 12.70 7.03 1.47
CA SER A 140 12.22 5.67 1.25
C SER A 140 12.95 4.98 0.09
N ILE A 141 13.12 5.64 -1.05
CA ILE A 141 13.88 5.09 -2.20
C ILE A 141 15.36 4.92 -1.85
N GLY A 142 15.96 5.88 -1.12
CA GLY A 142 17.35 5.78 -0.71
C GLY A 142 17.62 4.58 0.21
N VAL A 143 16.71 4.31 1.16
CA VAL A 143 16.77 3.10 1.98
C VAL A 143 16.65 1.83 1.12
N LEU A 144 15.68 1.79 0.20
CA LEU A 144 15.50 0.63 -0.68
C LEU A 144 16.70 0.37 -1.58
N LYS A 145 17.37 1.42 -2.08
CA LYS A 145 18.60 1.28 -2.87
C LYS A 145 19.75 0.64 -2.10
N SER A 146 19.81 0.80 -0.76
CA SER A 146 20.80 0.10 0.07
C SER A 146 20.51 -1.39 0.26
N GLY A 147 19.35 -1.87 -0.18
CA GLY A 147 18.86 -3.23 0.04
C GLY A 147 18.05 -3.40 1.33
N ALA A 148 17.98 -2.36 2.18
CA ALA A 148 17.22 -2.39 3.41
C ALA A 148 15.71 -2.12 3.17
N ALA A 149 14.88 -2.55 4.10
CA ALA A 149 13.46 -2.20 4.16
C ALA A 149 13.24 -0.89 4.93
N TYR A 150 12.13 -0.22 4.69
CA TYR A 150 11.80 0.97 5.46
C TYR A 150 10.50 0.81 6.25
N GLN A 151 10.44 1.51 7.38
CA GLN A 151 9.27 1.61 8.25
C GLN A 151 8.83 3.08 8.32
N PRO A 152 7.71 3.47 7.67
CA PRO A 152 7.19 4.82 7.81
C PRO A 152 6.49 4.99 9.15
N LEU A 153 6.83 6.04 9.88
CA LEU A 153 6.24 6.42 11.15
C LEU A 153 5.40 7.69 10.95
N ASP A 154 4.15 7.67 11.41
CA ASP A 154 3.29 8.84 11.36
C ASP A 154 3.55 9.72 12.60
N PRO A 155 3.96 10.98 12.44
CA PRO A 155 4.22 11.89 13.57
C PRO A 155 2.99 12.17 14.45
N SER A 156 1.80 11.86 13.97
CA SER A 156 0.56 12.01 14.76
C SER A 156 0.34 10.89 15.79
N TYR A 157 1.16 9.83 15.75
CA TYR A 157 1.04 8.76 16.73
C TYR A 157 1.61 9.17 18.09
N PRO A 158 1.04 8.65 19.20
CA PRO A 158 1.61 8.85 20.52
C PRO A 158 3.07 8.36 20.60
N PRO A 159 3.93 9.03 21.39
CA PRO A 159 5.33 8.66 21.56
C PRO A 159 5.56 7.19 21.93
N GLU A 160 4.75 6.65 22.83
CA GLU A 160 4.85 5.25 23.27
C GLU A 160 4.59 4.27 22.13
N ARG A 161 3.68 4.63 21.21
CA ARG A 161 3.40 3.82 20.02
C ARG A 161 4.57 3.86 19.04
N LEU A 162 5.16 5.03 18.82
CA LEU A 162 6.33 5.19 17.97
C LEU A 162 7.54 4.40 18.51
N GLN A 163 7.81 4.49 19.81
CA GLN A 163 8.86 3.73 20.47
C GLN A 163 8.64 2.21 20.34
N PHE A 164 7.40 1.76 20.57
CA PHE A 164 7.04 0.35 20.39
C PHE A 164 7.34 -0.12 18.96
N MET A 165 6.90 0.63 17.95
CA MET A 165 7.06 0.26 16.53
C MET A 165 8.53 0.19 16.13
N ILE A 166 9.38 1.13 16.57
CA ILE A 166 10.80 1.14 16.28
C ILE A 166 11.50 -0.06 16.93
N LYS A 167 11.17 -0.33 18.20
CA LYS A 167 11.73 -1.45 18.95
C LYS A 167 11.32 -2.81 18.38
N ASP A 168 10.05 -2.95 18.01
CA ASP A 168 9.50 -4.18 17.43
C ASP A 168 10.11 -4.47 16.05
N ALA A 169 10.36 -3.42 15.25
CA ALA A 169 11.05 -3.51 13.97
C ALA A 169 12.58 -3.69 14.11
N ASN A 170 13.12 -3.64 15.31
CA ASN A 170 14.57 -3.68 15.58
C ASN A 170 15.38 -2.66 14.75
N ALA A 171 14.82 -1.48 14.49
CA ALA A 171 15.43 -0.47 13.64
C ALA A 171 16.56 0.25 14.39
N THR A 172 17.79 0.11 13.87
CA THR A 172 19.00 0.71 14.44
C THR A 172 19.32 2.08 13.85
N LEU A 173 18.68 2.46 12.73
CA LEU A 173 18.79 3.77 12.10
C LEU A 173 17.40 4.41 11.96
N LEU A 174 17.33 5.69 12.33
CA LEU A 174 16.18 6.55 12.16
C LEU A 174 16.52 7.69 11.20
N ILE A 175 15.75 7.86 10.14
CA ILE A 175 15.78 9.08 9.30
C ILE A 175 14.66 9.98 9.79
N ALA A 176 14.98 11.18 10.29
CA ALA A 176 13.99 12.03 10.94
C ALA A 176 14.12 13.51 10.60
N ASP A 177 13.00 14.22 10.76
CA ASP A 177 13.00 15.68 10.88
C ASP A 177 13.42 16.07 12.31
N GLU A 178 14.31 17.06 12.44
CA GLU A 178 14.82 17.50 13.74
C GLU A 178 13.73 17.89 14.73
N ASN A 179 12.64 18.51 14.25
CA ASN A 179 11.52 18.96 15.08
C ASN A 179 10.68 17.81 15.64
N LEU A 180 10.86 16.58 15.15
CA LEU A 180 10.12 15.39 15.59
C LEU A 180 10.91 14.51 16.55
N LEU A 181 12.17 14.82 16.82
CA LEU A 181 13.00 14.02 17.73
C LEU A 181 12.51 14.04 19.18
N GLU A 182 11.81 15.10 19.59
CA GLU A 182 11.18 15.18 20.92
C GLU A 182 10.12 14.08 21.16
N LEU A 183 9.58 13.50 20.09
CA LEU A 183 8.65 12.35 20.19
C LEU A 183 9.36 11.05 20.58
N LEU A 184 10.69 10.99 20.48
CA LEU A 184 11.52 9.80 20.69
C LEU A 184 12.72 10.08 21.59
N PRO A 185 12.53 10.60 22.81
CA PRO A 185 13.64 11.04 23.68
C PRO A 185 14.59 9.90 24.06
N ASP A 186 14.11 8.66 24.11
CA ASP A 186 14.88 7.49 24.53
C ASP A 186 15.47 6.70 23.36
N TYR A 187 15.38 7.20 22.13
CA TYR A 187 15.96 6.52 20.98
C TYR A 187 17.49 6.62 21.03
N SER A 188 18.15 5.47 21.05
CA SER A 188 19.62 5.36 21.20
C SER A 188 20.34 4.88 19.94
N GLY A 189 19.62 4.64 18.84
CA GLY A 189 20.23 4.26 17.57
C GLY A 189 20.82 5.45 16.81
N ASP A 190 21.35 5.15 15.64
CA ASP A 190 21.85 6.19 14.72
C ASP A 190 20.69 7.06 14.17
N ILE A 191 20.96 8.35 13.98
CA ILE A 191 19.98 9.29 13.41
C ILE A 191 20.58 9.98 12.20
N LEU A 192 19.86 9.97 11.08
CA LEU A 192 20.09 10.82 9.93
C LEU A 192 19.03 11.91 9.88
N LEU A 193 19.41 13.15 10.05
CA LEU A 193 18.47 14.27 9.94
C LEU A 193 18.23 14.65 8.48
N THR A 194 17.00 15.00 8.15
CA THR A 194 16.64 15.44 6.78
C THR A 194 17.44 16.64 6.30
N LYS A 195 17.81 17.55 7.21
CA LYS A 195 18.66 18.71 6.90
C LYS A 195 20.09 18.34 6.48
N ASP A 196 20.58 17.17 6.89
CA ASP A 196 21.95 16.72 6.63
C ASP A 196 22.03 15.90 5.31
N ILE A 197 20.91 15.44 4.77
CA ILE A 197 20.85 14.66 3.52
C ILE A 197 21.58 15.36 2.36
N PRO A 198 21.40 16.67 2.09
CA PRO A 198 22.10 17.34 1.00
C PRO A 198 23.62 17.32 1.13
N ASN A 199 24.13 17.20 2.35
CA ASN A 199 25.54 17.24 2.68
C ASN A 199 26.21 15.84 2.76
N LEU A 200 25.43 14.79 2.55
CA LEU A 200 25.97 13.43 2.53
C LEU A 200 27.01 13.27 1.41
N PRO A 201 28.11 12.55 1.64
CA PRO A 201 29.10 12.29 0.60
C PRO A 201 28.50 11.52 -0.55
N LYS A 202 29.02 11.73 -1.76
CA LYS A 202 28.71 10.86 -2.88
C LYS A 202 29.23 9.46 -2.57
N SER A 203 28.42 8.48 -2.92
CA SER A 203 28.80 7.08 -2.76
C SER A 203 29.08 6.48 -4.13
N ASP A 204 30.31 5.97 -4.31
CA ASP A 204 30.66 5.15 -5.48
C ASP A 204 30.44 3.65 -5.19
N ALA A 205 29.82 3.31 -4.05
CA ALA A 205 29.59 1.94 -3.67
C ALA A 205 28.52 1.29 -4.55
N VAL A 206 28.82 0.11 -5.06
CA VAL A 206 27.84 -0.75 -5.72
C VAL A 206 27.13 -1.53 -4.65
N PHE A 207 25.87 -1.20 -4.40
CA PHE A 207 25.03 -1.91 -3.44
C PHE A 207 24.50 -3.22 -4.05
N ALA A 208 24.31 -4.22 -3.21
CA ALA A 208 23.59 -5.42 -3.62
C ALA A 208 22.13 -5.01 -3.97
N LYS A 209 21.75 -5.24 -5.21
CA LYS A 209 20.37 -4.94 -5.63
C LYS A 209 19.38 -5.77 -4.82
N PRO A 210 18.30 -5.16 -4.34
CA PRO A 210 17.23 -5.91 -3.69
C PRO A 210 16.61 -6.92 -4.66
N SER A 211 16.24 -8.08 -4.14
CA SER A 211 15.46 -9.09 -4.86
C SER A 211 13.96 -8.79 -4.75
N PRO A 212 13.13 -9.22 -5.71
CA PRO A 212 11.67 -9.10 -5.62
C PRO A 212 11.05 -9.69 -4.34
N ASP A 213 11.66 -10.73 -3.78
CA ASP A 213 11.20 -11.41 -2.57
C ASP A 213 11.73 -10.78 -1.26
N ASP A 214 12.68 -9.84 -1.35
CA ASP A 214 13.23 -9.16 -0.17
C ASP A 214 12.17 -8.23 0.47
N LEU A 215 12.32 -8.06 1.79
CA LEU A 215 11.49 -7.16 2.56
C LEU A 215 11.57 -5.73 1.99
N PHE A 216 10.41 -5.12 1.79
CA PHE A 216 10.28 -3.80 1.18
C PHE A 216 9.86 -2.76 2.21
N ILE A 217 8.77 -3.04 2.95
CA ILE A 217 8.18 -2.10 3.89
C ILE A 217 7.52 -2.82 5.06
N LEU A 218 7.64 -2.22 6.25
CA LEU A 218 6.87 -2.60 7.42
C LEU A 218 5.76 -1.59 7.68
N ILE A 219 4.51 -2.06 7.71
CA ILE A 219 3.34 -1.23 8.00
C ILE A 219 2.65 -1.75 9.26
N TYR A 220 2.40 -0.86 10.22
CA TYR A 220 1.65 -1.19 11.42
C TYR A 220 0.18 -0.82 11.27
N THR A 221 -0.67 -1.78 11.56
CA THR A 221 -2.13 -1.60 11.59
C THR A 221 -2.65 -1.67 13.01
N SER A 222 -3.81 -1.05 13.26
CA SER A 222 -4.50 -1.18 14.54
C SER A 222 -4.99 -2.62 14.69
N GLY A 223 -4.36 -3.39 15.59
CA GLY A 223 -4.83 -4.75 15.91
C GLY A 223 -6.17 -4.72 16.65
N SER A 224 -7.05 -5.67 16.36
CA SER A 224 -8.32 -5.87 17.09
C SER A 224 -8.16 -6.11 18.59
N THR A 225 -6.96 -6.49 19.02
CA THR A 225 -6.57 -6.75 20.41
C THR A 225 -5.94 -5.54 21.13
N GLY A 226 -5.88 -4.37 20.47
CA GLY A 226 -5.26 -3.16 21.02
C GLY A 226 -3.75 -3.03 20.78
N THR A 227 -3.04 -4.14 20.50
CA THR A 227 -1.64 -4.11 20.12
C THR A 227 -1.50 -3.92 18.61
N PRO A 228 -0.61 -3.03 18.13
CA PRO A 228 -0.35 -2.89 16.70
C PRO A 228 0.14 -4.21 16.09
N LYS A 229 -0.38 -4.56 14.92
CA LYS A 229 0.09 -5.70 14.13
C LYS A 229 0.95 -5.21 12.99
N VAL A 230 2.09 -5.85 12.78
CA VAL A 230 2.98 -5.56 11.65
C VAL A 230 2.54 -6.33 10.42
N LEU A 231 2.57 -5.65 9.28
CA LEU A 231 2.44 -6.23 7.95
C LEU A 231 3.77 -6.03 7.23
N CYS A 232 4.43 -7.13 6.92
CA CYS A 232 5.66 -7.17 6.15
C CYS A 232 5.31 -7.40 4.68
N LEU A 233 5.64 -6.47 3.81
CA LEU A 233 5.44 -6.60 2.38
C LEU A 233 6.78 -6.73 1.68
N ASN A 234 6.87 -7.64 0.71
CA ASN A 234 8.01 -7.73 -0.18
C ASN A 234 7.85 -6.82 -1.41
N THR A 235 8.94 -6.62 -2.14
CA THR A 235 8.98 -5.77 -3.33
C THR A 235 8.01 -6.25 -4.41
N LYS A 236 7.91 -7.56 -4.62
CA LYS A 236 7.03 -8.18 -5.63
C LYS A 236 5.56 -7.83 -5.41
N MET A 237 5.06 -7.94 -4.17
CA MET A 237 3.68 -7.57 -3.83
C MET A 237 3.41 -6.10 -4.12
N PHE A 238 4.39 -5.24 -3.84
CA PHE A 238 4.26 -3.81 -4.09
C PHE A 238 4.27 -3.48 -5.57
N VAL A 239 5.20 -4.05 -6.37
CA VAL A 239 5.30 -3.85 -7.82
C VAL A 239 4.02 -4.30 -8.52
N HIS A 240 3.50 -5.48 -8.17
CA HIS A 240 2.21 -5.96 -8.68
C HIS A 240 1.09 -4.93 -8.47
N SER A 241 0.92 -4.46 -7.23
CA SER A 241 -0.10 -3.46 -6.89
C SER A 241 0.13 -2.12 -7.63
N ALA A 242 1.40 -1.72 -7.81
CA ALA A 242 1.77 -0.48 -8.49
C ALA A 242 1.38 -0.54 -9.97
N ILE A 243 1.74 -1.61 -10.66
CA ILE A 243 1.47 -1.79 -12.09
C ILE A 243 -0.03 -1.93 -12.33
N PHE A 244 -0.72 -2.76 -11.53
CA PHE A 244 -2.18 -2.90 -11.61
C PHE A 244 -2.90 -1.56 -11.47
N ILE A 245 -2.53 -0.76 -10.46
CA ILE A 245 -3.11 0.57 -10.25
C ILE A 245 -2.78 1.50 -11.41
N SER A 246 -1.55 1.47 -11.95
CA SER A 246 -1.15 2.37 -13.04
C SER A 246 -1.89 2.04 -14.33
N GLU A 247 -2.09 0.79 -14.68
CA GLU A 247 -2.80 0.38 -15.90
C GLU A 247 -4.31 0.53 -15.77
N THR A 248 -4.88 0.15 -14.63
CA THR A 248 -6.32 0.29 -14.39
C THR A 248 -6.75 1.76 -14.29
N LEU A 249 -5.88 2.65 -13.78
CA LEU A 249 -6.16 4.08 -13.60
C LEU A 249 -5.61 4.98 -14.71
N THR A 250 -4.82 4.49 -15.66
CA THR A 250 -4.48 5.23 -16.90
C THR A 250 -5.72 5.46 -17.77
N LEU A 251 -6.79 4.76 -17.47
CA LEU A 251 -8.10 5.11 -17.94
C LEU A 251 -8.53 6.45 -17.30
N THR A 252 -8.13 7.54 -17.96
CA THR A 252 -8.79 8.84 -17.89
C THR A 252 -8.99 9.49 -16.52
N ASN A 253 -8.21 10.49 -16.24
CA ASN A 253 -8.53 11.59 -15.34
C ASN A 253 -7.86 11.63 -13.96
N THR A 254 -7.07 12.68 -13.86
CA THR A 254 -6.53 13.30 -12.64
C THR A 254 -7.55 13.45 -11.49
N ALA A 255 -8.84 13.44 -11.78
CA ALA A 255 -9.92 13.57 -10.80
C ALA A 255 -10.22 12.24 -10.05
N LEU A 256 -10.21 11.10 -10.74
CA LEU A 256 -10.47 9.80 -10.11
C LEU A 256 -9.34 9.40 -9.14
N PHE A 257 -8.11 9.78 -9.48
CA PHE A 257 -6.94 9.56 -8.62
C PHE A 257 -7.01 10.33 -7.29
N ARG A 258 -7.71 11.45 -7.25
CA ARG A 258 -7.99 12.20 -6.00
C ARG A 258 -8.90 11.44 -5.05
N HIS A 259 -9.85 10.66 -5.57
CA HIS A 259 -10.85 9.94 -4.75
C HIS A 259 -10.32 8.61 -4.20
N VAL A 260 -9.54 7.86 -4.97
CA VAL A 260 -8.90 6.61 -4.52
C VAL A 260 -7.84 6.86 -3.43
N GLN A 261 -7.30 8.07 -3.34
CA GLN A 261 -6.36 8.46 -2.28
C GLN A 261 -6.94 8.43 -0.87
N ALA A 262 -8.26 8.50 -0.71
CA ALA A 262 -8.91 8.55 0.60
C ALA A 262 -9.23 7.16 1.18
N THR A 263 -9.30 6.12 0.36
CA THR A 263 -9.91 4.83 0.74
C THR A 263 -8.90 3.69 0.93
N VAL A 264 -7.67 3.83 0.44
CA VAL A 264 -6.65 2.78 0.64
C VAL A 264 -5.78 3.13 1.83
N LEU A 265 -5.76 2.26 2.85
CA LEU A 265 -4.97 2.32 4.09
C LEU A 265 -3.45 2.25 3.87
N THR A 266 -2.92 2.93 2.85
CA THR A 266 -1.49 2.94 2.57
C THR A 266 -0.84 4.21 3.12
N PRO A 267 0.31 4.11 3.79
CA PRO A 267 1.11 5.26 4.20
C PRO A 267 1.40 6.20 3.03
N ALA A 268 1.52 7.49 3.30
CA ALA A 268 1.77 8.49 2.27
C ALA A 268 3.03 8.20 1.45
N SER A 269 4.04 7.59 2.06
CA SER A 269 5.28 7.13 1.42
C SER A 269 5.04 6.10 0.31
N VAL A 270 4.19 5.10 0.57
CA VAL A 270 3.85 4.04 -0.40
C VAL A 270 3.19 4.65 -1.64
N LYS A 271 2.26 5.59 -1.44
CA LYS A 271 1.60 6.30 -2.55
C LYS A 271 2.57 7.13 -3.40
N CYS A 272 3.57 7.74 -2.76
CA CYS A 272 4.58 8.51 -3.46
C CYS A 272 5.50 7.62 -4.30
N ILE A 273 5.94 6.49 -3.77
CA ILE A 273 6.82 5.55 -4.48
C ILE A 273 6.10 4.94 -5.69
N LEU A 274 4.82 4.56 -5.53
CA LEU A 274 4.00 4.06 -6.64
C LEU A 274 3.98 5.01 -7.84
N ARG A 275 3.94 6.32 -7.59
CA ARG A 275 3.93 7.31 -8.66
C ARG A 275 5.28 7.54 -9.30
N LEU A 276 6.36 7.50 -8.51
CA LEU A 276 7.71 7.70 -9.04
C LEU A 276 8.14 6.58 -10.00
N SER A 277 7.63 5.36 -9.81
CA SER A 277 7.94 4.22 -10.67
C SER A 277 7.06 4.10 -11.92
N ALA A 278 5.84 4.68 -11.92
CA ALA A 278 4.84 4.40 -12.94
C ALA A 278 4.37 5.60 -13.78
N VAL A 279 4.60 6.86 -13.37
CA VAL A 279 4.01 8.06 -14.01
C VAL A 279 5.04 9.16 -14.24
N PRO A 280 4.97 9.85 -15.40
CA PRO A 280 5.98 10.83 -15.82
C PRO A 280 6.08 12.13 -15.01
N SER A 281 5.22 12.42 -14.06
CA SER A 281 5.36 13.57 -13.14
C SER A 281 4.46 13.43 -11.92
N PHE A 282 4.92 13.88 -10.76
CA PHE A 282 4.21 13.78 -9.49
C PHE A 282 4.12 15.13 -8.75
N THR A 283 2.94 15.45 -8.24
CA THR A 283 2.72 16.62 -7.38
C THR A 283 2.24 16.17 -6.01
N LEU A 284 3.00 16.46 -4.97
CA LEU A 284 2.61 16.25 -3.58
C LEU A 284 1.60 17.33 -3.18
N LEU A 285 0.31 16.99 -3.18
CA LEU A 285 -0.73 17.93 -2.76
C LEU A 285 -0.85 17.94 -1.23
N ARG A 286 -0.81 19.13 -0.66
CA ARG A 286 -1.16 19.38 0.74
C ARG A 286 -2.62 18.95 0.96
N ARG A 287 -2.90 18.23 2.07
CA ARG A 287 -4.26 18.07 2.56
C ARG A 287 -4.75 19.46 2.97
N THR A 288 -5.57 20.10 2.17
CA THR A 288 -6.31 21.29 2.63
C THR A 288 -7.39 20.78 3.58
N SER A 289 -7.29 21.20 4.83
CA SER A 289 -8.33 21.02 5.86
C SER A 289 -9.56 21.91 5.61
N ASP A 290 -9.63 22.58 4.46
CA ASP A 290 -10.68 23.51 4.11
C ASP A 290 -11.36 23.04 2.81
N LEU A 291 -12.24 22.08 2.95
CA LEU A 291 -13.38 21.89 2.07
C LEU A 291 -14.63 22.02 2.95
N THR A 292 -15.00 23.27 3.24
CA THR A 292 -16.41 23.63 3.43
C THR A 292 -17.12 23.36 2.11
N LEU A 293 -18.26 22.68 2.22
CA LEU A 293 -19.23 22.35 1.19
C LEU A 293 -19.53 23.50 0.20
#